data_28b3a975c3fc554db36ac0e21c029d5a
#
_entry.id   28b3a975c3fc554db36ac0e21c029d5a
#
_cell.length_a   1.000
_cell.length_b   1.000
_cell.length_c   1.000
_cell.angle_alpha   90.00
_cell.angle_beta   90.00
_cell.angle_gamma   90.00
#
_symmetry.space_group_name_H-M   'P 1'
#
loop_
_entity.id
_entity.type
_entity.pdbx_description
1 polymer ?
#
loop_
_entity_poly.entity_id
_entity_poly.type
_entity_poly.pdbx_seq_one_letter_code
_entity_poly.pdbx_strand_id
1 'polypeptide(L)'
;MVEILYQRSGYPYLVPLCIACDFDGTITTVDTAELTLRKFAAGKWEKYDVLLAEGRISLEECMIEQFKLIKAPKEEIIRMLDSAIGLRPGISEFVEFCRNKNIEFTILSAGLDFYIDHIIAKYGWNSVTRVSGTTNMTDGITVEFPKHRFSDSKTFKEDFVKIQKEMKKDVWYFGDGTSDREGALAADMVFTVAGSRLSEIMDAKGKIHRDFQDFVEVLTVLKNSLA
;
A
#
# COMPACT_ATOMS: atom_id res chain seq x y z
N MET A 1 20.03 2.02 17.44
CA MET A 1 19.34 3.09 16.67
C MET A 1 17.81 2.92 16.69
N VAL A 2 17.26 1.74 16.87
CA VAL A 2 15.81 1.51 17.06
C VAL A 2 15.38 1.83 18.50
N GLU A 3 16.23 1.63 19.51
CA GLU A 3 16.00 2.12 20.89
C GLU A 3 15.72 3.63 20.96
N ILE A 4 16.25 4.43 20.03
CA ILE A 4 16.04 5.89 19.99
C ILE A 4 14.61 6.22 19.53
N LEU A 5 13.94 5.36 18.78
CA LEU A 5 12.58 5.61 18.29
C LEU A 5 11.51 5.35 19.36
N TYR A 6 11.73 4.40 20.27
CA TYR A 6 10.83 4.11 21.39
C TYR A 6 11.05 5.01 22.62
N GLN A 7 12.23 5.61 22.78
CA GLN A 7 12.55 6.49 23.91
C GLN A 7 12.12 7.96 23.72
N ARG A 8 11.59 8.36 22.56
CA ARG A 8 11.15 9.75 22.34
C ARG A 8 9.87 10.16 23.07
N SER A 9 9.05 9.20 23.52
CA SER A 9 7.87 9.48 24.32
C SER A 9 8.10 9.14 25.77
N GLY A 10 8.64 9.95 26.60
CA GLY A 10 8.75 9.74 28.05
C GLY A 10 7.40 9.46 28.76
N TYR A 11 6.51 8.71 28.11
CA TYR A 11 5.18 8.30 28.61
C TYR A 11 5.11 6.79 28.74
N PRO A 12 4.60 6.26 29.86
CA PRO A 12 4.45 4.84 30.13
C PRO A 12 3.30 4.16 29.35
N TYR A 13 2.70 4.84 28.37
CA TYR A 13 1.63 4.30 27.54
C TYR A 13 2.20 4.01 26.14
N LEU A 14 2.19 2.72 25.78
CA LEU A 14 2.52 2.26 24.43
C LEU A 14 1.59 2.98 23.43
N VAL A 15 2.16 3.82 22.57
CA VAL A 15 1.41 4.41 21.47
C VAL A 15 0.99 3.28 20.53
N PRO A 16 -0.31 3.13 20.21
CA PRO A 16 -0.74 2.07 19.31
C PRO A 16 -0.07 2.21 17.94
N LEU A 17 0.45 1.10 17.42
CA LEU A 17 1.09 1.04 16.11
C LEU A 17 0.09 0.62 15.04
N CYS A 18 0.09 1.35 13.92
CA CYS A 18 -0.64 1.03 12.70
C CYS A 18 0.36 0.81 11.56
N ILE A 19 0.31 -0.35 10.92
CA ILE A 19 1.01 -0.64 9.69
C ILE A 19 0.11 -0.27 8.52
N ALA A 20 0.56 0.67 7.69
CA ALA A 20 -0.02 1.01 6.39
C ALA A 20 0.89 0.42 5.31
N CYS A 21 0.44 -0.61 4.63
CA CYS A 21 1.27 -1.34 3.67
C CYS A 21 0.64 -1.31 2.28
N ASP A 22 1.37 -0.81 1.30
CA ASP A 22 0.96 -0.92 -0.09
C ASP A 22 0.94 -2.38 -0.54
N PHE A 23 0.19 -2.67 -1.61
CA PHE A 23 0.02 -4.02 -2.12
C PHE A 23 0.89 -4.29 -3.34
N ASP A 24 0.72 -3.51 -4.38
CA ASP A 24 1.35 -3.70 -5.69
C ASP A 24 2.83 -3.33 -5.66
N GLY A 25 3.73 -4.28 -5.98
CA GLY A 25 5.18 -4.07 -5.87
C GLY A 25 5.73 -4.11 -4.43
N THR A 26 4.87 -4.05 -3.42
CA THR A 26 5.25 -4.09 -1.99
C THR A 26 4.92 -5.44 -1.34
N ILE A 27 3.67 -5.82 -1.20
CA ILE A 27 3.25 -7.17 -0.76
C ILE A 27 3.47 -8.17 -1.88
N THR A 28 3.07 -7.83 -3.08
CA THR A 28 3.42 -8.58 -4.29
C THR A 28 4.79 -8.18 -4.81
N THR A 29 5.43 -9.05 -5.58
CA THR A 29 6.74 -8.75 -6.20
C THR A 29 6.62 -8.00 -7.51
N VAL A 30 5.40 -7.79 -8.00
CA VAL A 30 5.08 -7.10 -9.25
C VAL A 30 3.80 -6.28 -9.09
N ASP A 31 3.62 -5.27 -9.92
CA ASP A 31 2.41 -4.46 -9.97
C ASP A 31 1.27 -5.25 -10.66
N THR A 32 0.22 -5.57 -9.89
CA THR A 32 -0.93 -6.36 -10.37
C THR A 32 -1.85 -5.53 -11.25
N ALA A 33 -1.98 -4.25 -10.97
CA ALA A 33 -2.78 -3.32 -11.76
C ALA A 33 -2.14 -3.12 -13.14
N GLU A 34 -0.83 -2.89 -13.20
CA GLU A 34 -0.10 -2.76 -14.46
C GLU A 34 -0.18 -4.04 -15.31
N LEU A 35 0.02 -5.23 -14.71
CA LEU A 35 -0.12 -6.50 -15.43
C LEU A 35 -1.53 -6.67 -16.01
N THR A 36 -2.56 -6.29 -15.25
CA THR A 36 -3.95 -6.36 -15.70
C THR A 36 -4.20 -5.39 -16.86
N LEU A 37 -3.72 -4.17 -16.75
CA LEU A 37 -3.82 -3.17 -17.83
C LEU A 37 -3.10 -3.61 -19.09
N ARG A 38 -1.86 -4.08 -18.98
CA ARG A 38 -1.08 -4.60 -20.12
C ARG A 38 -1.79 -5.71 -20.87
N LYS A 39 -2.52 -6.58 -20.17
CA LYS A 39 -3.17 -7.74 -20.77
C LYS A 39 -4.59 -7.46 -21.27
N PHE A 40 -5.35 -6.64 -20.57
CA PHE A 40 -6.80 -6.54 -20.76
C PHE A 40 -7.31 -5.14 -21.09
N ALA A 41 -6.46 -4.10 -21.07
CA ALA A 41 -6.92 -2.77 -21.39
C ALA A 41 -7.14 -2.59 -22.90
N ALA A 42 -8.28 -2.03 -23.24
CA ALA A 42 -8.62 -1.62 -24.60
C ALA A 42 -8.18 -0.17 -24.84
N GLY A 43 -6.94 0.04 -25.28
CA GLY A 43 -6.41 1.36 -25.61
C GLY A 43 -5.14 1.73 -24.84
N LYS A 44 -4.71 2.99 -25.00
CA LYS A 44 -3.46 3.51 -24.42
C LYS A 44 -3.70 4.01 -23.00
N TRP A 45 -3.57 3.13 -22.02
CA TRP A 45 -3.75 3.46 -20.60
C TRP A 45 -2.56 4.30 -20.06
N GLU A 46 -1.35 4.17 -20.63
CA GLU A 46 -0.13 4.86 -20.21
C GLU A 46 -0.23 6.39 -20.29
N LYS A 47 -1.15 6.90 -21.10
CA LYS A 47 -1.41 8.35 -21.21
C LYS A 47 -1.85 8.96 -19.86
N TYR A 48 -2.51 8.17 -19.01
CA TYR A 48 -2.96 8.65 -17.71
C TYR A 48 -1.81 8.73 -16.70
N ASP A 49 -0.79 7.86 -16.83
CA ASP A 49 0.43 7.96 -16.02
C ASP A 49 1.19 9.25 -16.35
N VAL A 50 1.21 9.66 -17.64
CA VAL A 50 1.81 10.94 -18.02
C VAL A 50 1.06 12.12 -17.40
N LEU A 51 -0.28 12.11 -17.45
CA LEU A 51 -1.10 13.16 -16.84
C LEU A 51 -0.94 13.24 -15.32
N LEU A 52 -0.83 12.08 -14.66
CA LEU A 52 -0.54 12.01 -13.24
C LEU A 52 0.85 12.58 -12.90
N ALA A 53 1.87 12.18 -13.67
CA ALA A 53 3.24 12.67 -13.48
C ALA A 53 3.35 14.20 -13.67
N GLU A 54 2.56 14.76 -14.59
CA GLU A 54 2.45 16.21 -14.85
C GLU A 54 1.59 16.93 -13.77
N GLY A 55 0.96 16.20 -12.83
CA GLY A 55 0.08 16.79 -11.82
C GLY A 55 -1.24 17.33 -12.37
N ARG A 56 -1.68 16.88 -13.54
CA ARG A 56 -2.90 17.32 -14.22
C ARG A 56 -4.15 16.56 -13.79
N ILE A 57 -3.95 15.36 -13.25
CA ILE A 57 -4.99 14.54 -12.63
C ILE A 57 -4.48 13.98 -11.31
N SER A 58 -5.39 13.62 -10.40
CA SER A 58 -5.07 12.94 -9.15
C SER A 58 -4.73 11.45 -9.39
N LEU A 59 -4.19 10.79 -8.36
CA LEU A 59 -3.96 9.33 -8.36
C LEU A 59 -5.29 8.58 -8.61
N GLU A 60 -6.34 8.98 -7.88
CA GLU A 60 -7.65 8.36 -7.97
C GLU A 60 -8.25 8.51 -9.38
N GLU A 61 -8.16 9.72 -9.96
CA GLU A 61 -8.62 9.96 -11.33
C GLU A 61 -7.85 9.13 -12.35
N CYS A 62 -6.53 8.99 -12.18
CA CYS A 62 -5.69 8.15 -13.04
C CYS A 62 -6.18 6.69 -13.00
N MET A 63 -6.33 6.11 -11.82
CA MET A 63 -6.76 4.72 -11.65
C MET A 63 -8.18 4.49 -12.17
N ILE A 64 -9.11 5.41 -11.93
CA ILE A 64 -10.48 5.34 -12.46
C ILE A 64 -10.46 5.27 -13.98
N GLU A 65 -9.71 6.15 -14.64
CA GLU A 65 -9.67 6.21 -16.11
C GLU A 65 -8.94 5.00 -16.72
N GLN A 66 -7.90 4.51 -16.07
CA GLN A 66 -7.19 3.30 -16.51
C GLN A 66 -8.07 2.06 -16.39
N PHE A 67 -8.72 1.85 -15.25
CA PHE A 67 -9.52 0.64 -15.01
C PHE A 67 -10.77 0.56 -15.88
N LYS A 68 -11.36 1.66 -16.32
CA LYS A 68 -12.43 1.69 -17.34
C LYS A 68 -12.02 1.01 -18.65
N LEU A 69 -10.74 0.95 -18.94
CA LEU A 69 -10.22 0.35 -20.16
C LEU A 69 -10.12 -1.17 -20.08
N ILE A 70 -10.18 -1.77 -18.91
CA ILE A 70 -10.08 -3.22 -18.73
C ILE A 70 -11.37 -3.88 -19.23
N LYS A 71 -11.21 -4.87 -20.13
CA LYS A 71 -12.32 -5.58 -20.80
C LYS A 71 -12.25 -7.09 -20.55
N ALA A 72 -12.11 -7.48 -19.29
CA ALA A 72 -12.07 -8.87 -18.88
C ALA A 72 -12.95 -9.11 -17.66
N PRO A 73 -13.55 -10.30 -17.51
CA PRO A 73 -14.27 -10.66 -16.30
C PRO A 73 -13.32 -10.88 -15.13
N LYS A 74 -13.81 -10.66 -13.92
CA LYS A 74 -13.07 -10.76 -12.65
C LYS A 74 -12.31 -12.08 -12.53
N GLU A 75 -12.96 -13.18 -12.86
CA GLU A 75 -12.41 -14.54 -12.73
C GLU A 75 -11.21 -14.78 -13.66
N GLU A 76 -11.22 -14.14 -14.83
CA GLU A 76 -10.10 -14.22 -15.77
C GLU A 76 -8.90 -13.42 -15.28
N ILE A 77 -9.15 -12.23 -14.72
CA ILE A 77 -8.12 -11.40 -14.10
C ILE A 77 -7.49 -12.15 -12.93
N ILE A 78 -8.29 -12.68 -12.01
CA ILE A 78 -7.78 -13.45 -10.85
C ILE A 78 -6.93 -14.64 -11.31
N ARG A 79 -7.40 -15.45 -12.27
CA ARG A 79 -6.62 -16.59 -12.77
C ARG A 79 -5.29 -16.17 -13.38
N MET A 80 -5.28 -15.07 -14.13
CA MET A 80 -4.05 -14.54 -14.70
C MET A 80 -3.07 -14.10 -13.61
N LEU A 81 -3.54 -13.32 -12.64
CA LEU A 81 -2.72 -12.81 -11.55
C LEU A 81 -2.21 -13.95 -10.66
N ASP A 82 -3.04 -14.92 -10.30
CA ASP A 82 -2.62 -16.09 -9.51
C ASP A 82 -1.50 -16.92 -10.16
N SER A 83 -1.43 -16.92 -11.49
CA SER A 83 -0.37 -17.62 -12.23
C SER A 83 0.91 -16.81 -12.41
N ALA A 84 0.84 -15.50 -12.27
CA ALA A 84 1.94 -14.59 -12.59
C ALA A 84 2.63 -13.98 -11.37
N ILE A 85 1.97 -13.99 -10.19
CA ILE A 85 2.38 -13.20 -9.04
C ILE A 85 2.91 -14.06 -7.91
N GLY A 86 4.07 -13.64 -7.38
CA GLY A 86 4.59 -14.07 -6.08
C GLY A 86 4.34 -13.04 -4.99
N LEU A 87 4.13 -13.50 -3.77
CA LEU A 87 4.20 -12.63 -2.59
C LEU A 87 5.66 -12.41 -2.19
N ARG A 88 5.95 -11.22 -1.66
CA ARG A 88 7.26 -10.92 -1.11
C ARG A 88 7.54 -11.83 0.09
N PRO A 89 8.74 -12.45 0.17
CA PRO A 89 9.06 -13.40 1.25
C PRO A 89 8.83 -12.80 2.65
N GLY A 90 8.31 -13.61 3.56
CA GLY A 90 8.09 -13.24 4.95
C GLY A 90 6.82 -12.43 5.22
N ILE A 91 6.02 -12.07 4.21
CA ILE A 91 4.81 -11.26 4.43
C ILE A 91 3.77 -11.99 5.28
N SER A 92 3.54 -13.28 5.09
CA SER A 92 2.57 -14.02 5.88
C SER A 92 2.99 -14.10 7.36
N GLU A 93 4.27 -14.34 7.62
CA GLU A 93 4.85 -14.32 8.97
C GLU A 93 4.77 -12.93 9.59
N PHE A 94 4.91 -11.87 8.79
CA PHE A 94 4.79 -10.50 9.26
C PHE A 94 3.35 -10.16 9.65
N VAL A 95 2.36 -10.54 8.84
CA VAL A 95 0.94 -10.39 9.16
C VAL A 95 0.59 -11.14 10.45
N GLU A 96 1.06 -12.39 10.58
CA GLU A 96 0.87 -13.21 11.77
C GLU A 96 1.52 -12.58 13.03
N PHE A 97 2.72 -12.03 12.87
CA PHE A 97 3.41 -11.31 13.94
C PHE A 97 2.59 -10.09 14.39
N CYS A 98 2.09 -9.28 13.45
CA CYS A 98 1.24 -8.13 13.75
C CYS A 98 -0.01 -8.55 14.51
N ARG A 99 -0.68 -9.62 14.06
CA ARG A 99 -1.85 -10.19 14.74
C ARG A 99 -1.53 -10.58 16.19
N ASN A 100 -0.44 -11.31 16.41
CA ASN A 100 -0.05 -11.81 17.72
C ASN A 100 0.39 -10.69 18.69
N LYS A 101 0.82 -9.55 18.15
CA LYS A 101 1.21 -8.37 18.93
C LYS A 101 0.11 -7.31 19.02
N ASN A 102 -1.09 -7.59 18.50
CA ASN A 102 -2.21 -6.64 18.42
C ASN A 102 -1.81 -5.34 17.68
N ILE A 103 -0.96 -5.45 16.66
CA ILE A 103 -0.59 -4.36 15.76
C ILE A 103 -1.59 -4.35 14.61
N GLU A 104 -2.21 -3.22 14.37
CA GLU A 104 -3.13 -3.04 13.24
C GLU A 104 -2.35 -3.11 11.93
N PHE A 105 -2.78 -4.00 11.03
CA PHE A 105 -2.20 -4.13 9.69
C PHE A 105 -3.26 -3.79 8.64
N THR A 106 -3.01 -2.73 7.88
CA THR A 106 -3.90 -2.28 6.80
C THR A 106 -3.19 -2.33 5.46
N ILE A 107 -3.76 -3.05 4.50
CA ILE A 107 -3.38 -2.94 3.09
C ILE A 107 -3.99 -1.66 2.54
N LEU A 108 -3.13 -0.75 2.09
CA LEU A 108 -3.50 0.59 1.61
C LEU A 108 -3.10 0.73 0.14
N SER A 109 -3.99 0.36 -0.78
CA SER A 109 -3.66 0.18 -2.20
C SER A 109 -4.58 0.93 -3.14
N ALA A 110 -4.02 1.44 -4.23
CA ALA A 110 -4.77 2.00 -5.36
C ALA A 110 -5.15 0.94 -6.42
N GLY A 111 -4.73 -0.33 -6.21
CA GLY A 111 -4.98 -1.45 -7.11
C GLY A 111 -6.38 -2.06 -7.00
N LEU A 112 -6.52 -3.24 -7.58
CA LEU A 112 -7.80 -3.96 -7.71
C LEU A 112 -8.22 -4.60 -6.38
N ASP A 113 -9.25 -4.06 -5.76
CA ASP A 113 -9.78 -4.49 -4.46
C ASP A 113 -10.14 -5.98 -4.42
N PHE A 114 -10.82 -6.49 -5.44
CA PHE A 114 -11.25 -7.87 -5.49
C PHE A 114 -10.08 -8.87 -5.53
N TYR A 115 -8.91 -8.46 -6.07
CA TYR A 115 -7.74 -9.31 -6.05
C TYR A 115 -7.06 -9.27 -4.68
N ILE A 116 -7.00 -8.11 -4.04
CA ILE A 116 -6.53 -7.98 -2.66
C ILE A 116 -7.37 -8.84 -1.74
N ASP A 117 -8.70 -8.77 -1.85
CA ASP A 117 -9.63 -9.60 -1.07
C ASP A 117 -9.44 -11.10 -1.34
N HIS A 118 -9.17 -11.48 -2.60
CA HIS A 118 -8.83 -12.84 -2.98
C HIS A 118 -7.56 -13.33 -2.27
N ILE A 119 -6.51 -12.52 -2.23
CA ILE A 119 -5.26 -12.84 -1.54
C ILE A 119 -5.46 -12.93 -0.02
N ILE A 120 -6.17 -11.96 0.58
CA ILE A 120 -6.51 -12.01 2.02
C ILE A 120 -7.21 -13.32 2.36
N ALA A 121 -8.20 -13.72 1.58
CA ALA A 121 -8.93 -14.97 1.78
C ALA A 121 -8.05 -16.22 1.56
N LYS A 122 -7.27 -16.23 0.48
CA LYS A 122 -6.38 -17.34 0.08
C LYS A 122 -5.34 -17.67 1.15
N TYR A 123 -4.80 -16.64 1.84
CA TYR A 123 -3.77 -16.80 2.87
C TYR A 123 -4.32 -16.75 4.31
N GLY A 124 -5.64 -16.61 4.47
CA GLY A 124 -6.29 -16.60 5.78
C GLY A 124 -5.91 -15.39 6.65
N TRP A 125 -5.64 -14.25 6.05
CA TRP A 125 -5.24 -13.01 6.75
C TRP A 125 -6.44 -12.28 7.36
N ASN A 126 -7.21 -12.95 8.20
CA ASN A 126 -8.48 -12.45 8.74
C ASN A 126 -8.35 -11.20 9.65
N SER A 127 -7.16 -10.88 10.10
CA SER A 127 -6.87 -9.67 10.91
C SER A 127 -6.46 -8.46 10.08
N VAL A 128 -6.27 -8.65 8.77
CA VAL A 128 -5.87 -7.57 7.85
C VAL A 128 -7.09 -6.80 7.42
N THR A 129 -7.00 -5.47 7.51
CA THR A 129 -7.97 -4.58 6.90
C THR A 129 -7.48 -4.10 5.53
N ARG A 130 -8.40 -3.71 4.66
CA ARG A 130 -8.08 -3.11 3.36
C ARG A 130 -8.72 -1.74 3.25
N VAL A 131 -7.94 -0.77 2.79
CA VAL A 131 -8.41 0.53 2.34
C VAL A 131 -7.95 0.73 0.90
N SER A 132 -8.90 0.74 -0.02
CA SER A 132 -8.67 0.89 -1.46
C SER A 132 -9.92 1.45 -2.13
N GLY A 133 -9.85 1.69 -3.43
CA GLY A 133 -11.06 1.86 -4.24
C GLY A 133 -11.93 0.61 -4.19
N THR A 134 -13.23 0.78 -4.38
CA THR A 134 -14.20 -0.31 -4.53
C THR A 134 -14.58 -0.43 -5.99
N THR A 135 -14.37 -1.60 -6.58
CA THR A 135 -14.70 -1.86 -7.99
C THR A 135 -16.13 -2.33 -8.17
N ASN A 136 -16.80 -1.82 -9.20
CA ASN A 136 -18.05 -2.37 -9.73
C ASN A 136 -17.77 -2.85 -11.16
N MET A 137 -18.19 -4.09 -11.45
CA MET A 137 -17.91 -4.77 -12.73
C MET A 137 -19.20 -5.12 -13.51
N THR A 138 -20.32 -4.45 -13.23
CA THR A 138 -21.60 -4.78 -13.88
C THR A 138 -21.58 -4.41 -15.38
N ASP A 139 -21.04 -3.22 -15.72
CA ASP A 139 -20.96 -2.70 -17.11
C ASP A 139 -19.54 -2.20 -17.44
N GLY A 140 -18.53 -3.05 -17.23
CA GLY A 140 -17.11 -2.67 -17.26
C GLY A 140 -16.62 -2.38 -15.84
N ILE A 141 -15.35 -1.98 -15.71
CA ILE A 141 -14.80 -1.67 -14.39
C ILE A 141 -14.98 -0.17 -14.09
N THR A 142 -15.72 0.13 -13.04
CA THR A 142 -15.73 1.45 -12.40
C THR A 142 -15.17 1.34 -11.01
N VAL A 143 -14.51 2.38 -10.52
CA VAL A 143 -13.89 2.40 -9.20
C VAL A 143 -14.32 3.65 -8.44
N GLU A 144 -14.70 3.47 -7.19
CA GLU A 144 -14.98 4.56 -6.26
C GLU A 144 -13.96 4.53 -5.12
N PHE A 145 -13.14 5.56 -5.01
CA PHE A 145 -12.18 5.72 -3.93
C PHE A 145 -12.79 6.33 -2.66
N PRO A 146 -12.22 6.05 -1.47
CA PRO A 146 -12.64 6.70 -0.23
C PRO A 146 -12.58 8.22 -0.35
N LYS A 147 -13.62 8.90 0.16
CA LYS A 147 -13.62 10.36 0.24
C LYS A 147 -12.61 10.83 1.27
N HIS A 148 -11.85 11.87 0.95
CA HIS A 148 -10.92 12.47 1.88
C HIS A 148 -11.67 13.13 3.05
N ARG A 149 -11.20 12.86 4.25
CA ARG A 149 -11.67 13.53 5.46
C ARG A 149 -11.00 14.91 5.63
N PHE A 150 -9.72 15.01 5.25
CA PHE A 150 -8.97 16.24 5.29
C PHE A 150 -8.92 16.88 3.90
N SER A 151 -9.38 18.14 3.80
CA SER A 151 -9.45 18.85 2.51
C SER A 151 -8.08 19.17 1.88
N ASP A 152 -7.01 19.08 2.67
CA ASP A 152 -5.63 19.29 2.24
C ASP A 152 -4.91 17.98 1.87
N SER A 153 -5.56 16.82 2.00
CA SER A 153 -5.01 15.55 1.54
C SER A 153 -5.02 15.48 0.01
N LYS A 154 -3.90 15.08 -0.56
CA LYS A 154 -3.73 14.95 -2.01
C LYS A 154 -4.15 13.59 -2.53
N THR A 155 -4.11 12.56 -1.68
CA THR A 155 -4.50 11.20 -1.99
C THR A 155 -5.22 10.55 -0.80
N PHE A 156 -6.06 9.53 -1.06
CA PHE A 156 -6.68 8.76 0.00
C PHE A 156 -5.66 8.04 0.90
N LYS A 157 -4.45 7.73 0.37
CA LYS A 157 -3.35 7.13 1.14
C LYS A 157 -2.81 8.12 2.19
N GLU A 158 -2.62 9.37 1.81
CA GLU A 158 -2.23 10.45 2.75
C GLU A 158 -3.33 10.67 3.80
N ASP A 159 -4.58 10.74 3.33
CA ASP A 159 -5.74 10.95 4.20
C ASP A 159 -5.85 9.85 5.27
N PHE A 160 -5.67 8.60 4.89
CA PHE A 160 -5.63 7.46 5.82
C PHE A 160 -4.56 7.67 6.90
N VAL A 161 -3.34 8.01 6.52
CA VAL A 161 -2.25 8.23 7.47
C VAL A 161 -2.58 9.37 8.43
N LYS A 162 -3.11 10.50 7.94
CA LYS A 162 -3.54 11.63 8.77
C LYS A 162 -4.63 11.21 9.77
N ILE A 163 -5.62 10.40 9.34
CA ILE A 163 -6.67 9.88 10.22
C ILE A 163 -6.07 9.02 11.34
N GLN A 164 -5.15 8.10 11.04
CA GLN A 164 -4.53 7.26 12.07
C GLN A 164 -3.72 8.11 13.08
N LYS A 165 -3.03 9.13 12.60
CA LYS A 165 -2.28 10.07 13.47
C LYS A 165 -3.19 10.92 14.34
N GLU A 166 -4.36 11.35 13.84
CA GLU A 166 -5.37 12.03 14.65
C GLU A 166 -5.87 11.12 15.79
N MET A 167 -5.94 9.81 15.53
CA MET A 167 -6.25 8.77 16.53
C MET A 167 -5.07 8.47 17.48
N LYS A 168 -3.97 9.25 17.41
CA LYS A 168 -2.77 9.11 18.25
C LYS A 168 -2.05 7.77 18.06
N LYS A 169 -2.06 7.23 16.85
CA LYS A 169 -1.27 6.05 16.49
C LYS A 169 0.05 6.46 15.85
N ASP A 170 1.11 5.70 16.09
CA ASP A 170 2.30 5.72 15.24
C ASP A 170 1.98 4.98 13.94
N VAL A 171 2.30 5.59 12.82
CA VAL A 171 2.04 5.00 11.50
C VAL A 171 3.35 4.63 10.82
N TRP A 172 3.51 3.34 10.54
CA TRP A 172 4.61 2.83 9.76
C TRP A 172 4.11 2.49 8.35
N TYR A 173 4.68 3.17 7.38
CA TYR A 173 4.28 3.05 5.98
C TYR A 173 5.26 2.16 5.22
N PHE A 174 4.72 1.20 4.45
CA PHE A 174 5.47 0.31 3.57
C PHE A 174 5.01 0.55 2.14
N GLY A 175 5.96 0.78 1.21
CA GLY A 175 5.63 1.07 -0.18
C GLY A 175 6.81 0.96 -1.12
N ASP A 176 6.55 1.09 -2.42
CA ASP A 176 7.57 1.05 -3.47
C ASP A 176 7.39 2.12 -4.55
N GLY A 177 6.17 2.62 -4.75
CA GLY A 177 5.80 3.40 -5.92
C GLY A 177 5.61 4.91 -5.69
N THR A 178 5.37 5.60 -6.79
CA THR A 178 5.03 7.04 -6.76
C THR A 178 3.68 7.30 -6.07
N SER A 179 2.76 6.35 -6.15
CA SER A 179 1.44 6.41 -5.51
C SER A 179 1.51 6.47 -3.99
N ASP A 180 2.62 6.02 -3.40
CA ASP A 180 2.86 5.97 -1.96
C ASP A 180 3.43 7.27 -1.39
N ARG A 181 3.95 8.15 -2.26
CA ARG A 181 4.71 9.34 -1.88
C ARG A 181 4.05 10.15 -0.77
N GLU A 182 2.80 10.53 -0.94
CA GLU A 182 2.13 11.44 0.00
C GLU A 182 1.82 10.72 1.33
N GLY A 183 1.39 9.47 1.29
CA GLY A 183 1.20 8.65 2.48
C GLY A 183 2.50 8.44 3.26
N ALA A 184 3.57 8.08 2.58
CA ALA A 184 4.89 7.89 3.18
C ALA A 184 5.45 9.18 3.80
N LEU A 185 5.28 10.33 3.14
CA LEU A 185 5.71 11.62 3.69
C LEU A 185 4.97 11.99 4.97
N ALA A 186 3.69 11.62 5.08
CA ALA A 186 2.87 11.88 6.26
C ALA A 186 3.13 10.91 7.43
N ALA A 187 3.67 9.72 7.17
CA ALA A 187 3.91 8.67 8.16
C ALA A 187 5.07 8.99 9.13
N ASP A 188 5.09 8.31 10.29
CA ASP A 188 6.12 8.48 11.31
C ASP A 188 7.39 7.71 10.95
N MET A 189 7.25 6.49 10.42
CA MET A 189 8.34 5.67 9.90
C MET A 189 8.00 5.18 8.48
N VAL A 190 9.00 5.15 7.62
CA VAL A 190 8.84 4.70 6.24
C VAL A 190 9.79 3.54 5.96
N PHE A 191 9.22 2.49 5.38
CA PHE A 191 9.95 1.35 4.83
C PHE A 191 9.71 1.33 3.31
N THR A 192 10.79 1.33 2.55
CA THR A 192 10.75 1.34 1.09
C THR A 192 11.32 0.04 0.55
N VAL A 193 10.71 -0.52 -0.48
CA VAL A 193 11.33 -1.64 -1.18
C VAL A 193 12.67 -1.17 -1.74
N ALA A 194 13.74 -1.91 -1.48
CA ALA A 194 15.09 -1.51 -1.86
C ALA A 194 15.23 -1.25 -3.37
N GLY A 195 15.78 -0.10 -3.73
CA GLY A 195 15.95 0.34 -5.11
C GLY A 195 14.64 0.72 -5.82
N SER A 196 13.56 0.88 -5.08
CA SER A 196 12.26 1.29 -5.62
C SER A 196 12.18 2.78 -5.89
N ARG A 197 11.15 3.17 -6.65
CA ARG A 197 10.89 4.59 -6.92
C ARG A 197 10.57 5.38 -5.66
N LEU A 198 9.91 4.76 -4.67
CA LEU A 198 9.63 5.42 -3.40
C LEU A 198 10.92 5.70 -2.63
N SER A 199 11.91 4.76 -2.62
CA SER A 199 13.21 4.99 -1.99
C SER A 199 13.89 6.23 -2.55
N GLU A 200 13.99 6.35 -3.89
CA GLU A 200 14.53 7.54 -4.55
C GLU A 200 13.82 8.84 -4.16
N ILE A 201 12.47 8.78 -4.07
CA ILE A 201 11.66 9.94 -3.68
C ILE A 201 11.94 10.34 -2.23
N MET A 202 12.04 9.39 -1.31
CA MET A 202 12.32 9.66 0.10
C MET A 202 13.71 10.29 0.27
N ASP A 203 14.73 9.77 -0.44
CA ASP A 203 16.06 10.37 -0.50
C ASP A 203 16.03 11.83 -0.99
N ALA A 204 15.37 12.05 -2.12
CA ALA A 204 15.26 13.39 -2.71
C ALA A 204 14.50 14.39 -1.82
N LYS A 205 13.62 13.92 -0.96
CA LYS A 205 12.86 14.73 0.02
C LYS A 205 13.56 14.86 1.37
N GLY A 206 14.68 14.16 1.60
CA GLY A 206 15.35 14.10 2.90
C GLY A 206 14.49 13.44 3.99
N LYS A 207 13.51 12.61 3.61
CA LYS A 207 12.67 11.86 4.55
C LYS A 207 13.42 10.60 5.00
N ILE A 208 13.64 10.50 6.31
CA ILE A 208 14.28 9.30 6.88
C ILE A 208 13.41 8.09 6.58
N HIS A 209 13.99 7.09 5.97
CA HIS A 209 13.34 5.83 5.62
C HIS A 209 14.32 4.67 5.79
N ARG A 210 13.82 3.47 5.65
CA ARG A 210 14.60 2.23 5.68
C ARG A 210 14.24 1.36 4.49
N ASP A 211 15.24 1.03 3.69
CA ASP A 211 15.09 0.05 2.62
C ASP A 211 14.96 -1.37 3.19
N PHE A 212 14.16 -2.20 2.55
CA PHE A 212 14.03 -3.63 2.82
C PHE A 212 13.93 -4.42 1.52
N GLN A 213 14.49 -5.63 1.51
CA GLN A 213 14.37 -6.56 0.39
C GLN A 213 13.12 -7.44 0.53
N ASP A 214 12.86 -7.88 1.76
CA ASP A 214 11.75 -8.75 2.10
C ASP A 214 11.26 -8.51 3.54
N PHE A 215 10.12 -9.11 3.88
CA PHE A 215 9.53 -8.97 5.22
C PHE A 215 10.23 -9.81 6.28
N VAL A 216 11.15 -10.72 5.92
CA VAL A 216 11.99 -11.46 6.89
C VAL A 216 12.95 -10.49 7.57
N GLU A 217 13.55 -9.57 6.78
CA GLU A 217 14.41 -8.51 7.32
C GLU A 217 13.63 -7.59 8.26
N VAL A 218 12.42 -7.18 7.85
CA VAL A 218 11.55 -6.32 8.68
C VAL A 218 11.21 -7.00 9.99
N LEU A 219 10.83 -8.28 9.97
CA LEU A 219 10.54 -9.07 11.16
C LEU A 219 11.72 -9.17 12.11
N THR A 220 12.93 -9.34 11.59
CA THR A 220 14.14 -9.41 12.40
C THR A 220 14.36 -8.11 13.16
N VAL A 221 14.15 -6.98 12.50
CA VAL A 221 14.25 -5.66 13.12
C VAL A 221 13.21 -5.47 14.22
N LEU A 222 11.94 -5.81 13.93
CA LEU A 222 10.84 -5.65 14.88
C LEU A 222 11.00 -6.54 16.12
N LYS A 223 11.38 -7.80 15.93
CA LYS A 223 11.61 -8.73 17.04
C LYS A 223 12.70 -8.23 17.98
N ASN A 224 13.79 -7.69 17.43
CA ASN A 224 14.88 -7.12 18.20
C ASN A 224 14.52 -5.81 18.91
N SER A 225 13.49 -5.11 18.43
CA SER A 225 13.05 -3.81 18.99
C SER A 225 11.98 -3.96 20.07
N LEU A 226 11.29 -5.10 20.09
CA LEU A 226 10.18 -5.39 21.02
C LEU A 226 10.55 -6.47 22.07
N ALA A 227 11.80 -6.96 22.04
CA ALA A 227 12.38 -7.86 23.06
C ALA A 227 12.96 -7.04 24.21
#